data_765bf8ed5db29f8633ee7491141df562
#
_entry.id   765bf8ed5db29f8633ee7491141df562
#
_cell.length_a   1.000
_cell.length_b   1.000
_cell.length_c   1.000
_cell.angle_alpha   90.00
_cell.angle_beta   90.00
_cell.angle_gamma   90.00
#
_symmetry.space_group_name_H-M   'P 1'
#
loop_
_entity.id
_entity.type
_entity.pdbx_description
1 polymer ?
#
loop_
_entity_poly.entity_id
_entity_poly.type
_entity_poly.pdbx_seq_one_letter_code
_entity_poly.pdbx_strand_id
1 'polypeptide(L)'
;LLPFGVLGEVVIAGRAVARGYLNRPELDADAFRPDPFWPGHRMYRTGDQGWLGADGNLHFQGRLDRQIKLRGYRVELGEIEAALLAQDGIRQAAVKLVELDEKQVIYAWVAGDENTPPAKLRDQLAARLPDYMLPAGISISPELPTSLTGKIDYDALPQPELLASALITRPAQGR
;
A
#
# COMPACT_ATOMS: atom_id res chain seq x y z
N LEU A 1 -15.12 -21.82 -3.24
CA LEU A 1 -15.22 -21.72 -1.79
C LEU A 1 -14.07 -22.50 -1.16
N LEU A 2 -13.46 -21.94 -0.12
CA LEU A 2 -12.41 -22.59 0.66
C LEU A 2 -13.03 -23.23 1.91
N PRO A 3 -12.41 -24.31 2.43
CA PRO A 3 -12.81 -24.88 3.71
C PRO A 3 -12.63 -23.91 4.88
N PHE A 4 -13.30 -24.21 6.02
CA PHE A 4 -13.08 -23.45 7.26
C PHE A 4 -11.60 -23.42 7.66
N GLY A 5 -11.14 -22.28 8.14
CA GLY A 5 -9.77 -22.07 8.59
C GLY A 5 -8.75 -21.88 7.46
N VAL A 6 -9.15 -21.99 6.20
CA VAL A 6 -8.23 -21.79 5.07
C VAL A 6 -8.23 -20.33 4.65
N LEU A 7 -7.04 -19.73 4.61
CA LEU A 7 -6.82 -18.35 4.17
C LEU A 7 -7.10 -18.20 2.68
N GLY A 8 -7.87 -17.18 2.32
CA GLY A 8 -8.16 -16.84 0.93
C GLY A 8 -8.59 -15.40 0.74
N GLU A 9 -8.79 -15.00 -0.50
CA GLU A 9 -9.34 -13.69 -0.81
C GLU A 9 -10.83 -13.64 -0.49
N VAL A 10 -11.26 -12.59 0.18
CA VAL A 10 -12.67 -12.32 0.43
C VAL A 10 -13.30 -11.77 -0.84
N VAL A 11 -14.36 -12.40 -1.31
CA VAL A 11 -15.13 -11.95 -2.47
C VAL A 11 -16.57 -11.63 -2.07
N ILE A 12 -17.15 -10.64 -2.70
CA ILE A 12 -18.56 -10.25 -2.51
C ILE A 12 -19.33 -10.61 -3.77
N ALA A 13 -20.42 -11.34 -3.62
CA ALA A 13 -21.30 -11.72 -4.73
C ALA A 13 -22.75 -11.32 -4.45
N GLY A 14 -23.60 -11.38 -5.48
CA GLY A 14 -25.02 -11.11 -5.38
C GLY A 14 -25.46 -9.73 -5.84
N ARG A 15 -26.70 -9.36 -5.53
CA ARG A 15 -27.37 -8.17 -6.07
C ARG A 15 -26.74 -6.82 -5.62
N ALA A 16 -25.98 -6.83 -4.54
CA ALA A 16 -25.32 -5.63 -4.01
C ALA A 16 -24.01 -5.28 -4.73
N VAL A 17 -23.51 -6.15 -5.62
CA VAL A 17 -22.29 -5.90 -6.39
C VAL A 17 -22.52 -4.75 -7.36
N ALA A 18 -21.63 -3.73 -7.27
CA ALA A 18 -21.68 -2.56 -8.12
C ALA A 18 -21.51 -2.90 -9.62
N ARG A 19 -21.91 -1.97 -10.49
CA ARG A 19 -21.75 -2.14 -11.94
C ARG A 19 -20.30 -2.08 -12.40
N GLY A 20 -19.44 -1.38 -11.65
CA GLY A 20 -18.03 -1.19 -11.96
C GLY A 20 -17.52 0.16 -11.50
N TYR A 21 -16.28 0.46 -11.85
CA TYR A 21 -15.64 1.75 -11.66
C TYR A 21 -15.91 2.66 -12.85
N LEU A 22 -16.29 3.91 -12.61
CA LEU A 22 -16.61 4.85 -13.67
C LEU A 22 -15.37 5.15 -14.52
N ASN A 23 -15.47 4.92 -15.84
CA ASN A 23 -14.41 5.16 -16.83
C ASN A 23 -13.08 4.44 -16.55
N ARG A 24 -13.14 3.24 -15.96
CA ARG A 24 -11.96 2.42 -15.65
C ARG A 24 -12.16 0.95 -16.01
N PRO A 25 -12.31 0.62 -17.32
CA PRO A 25 -12.62 -0.74 -17.76
C PRO A 25 -11.52 -1.75 -17.42
N GLU A 26 -10.26 -1.32 -17.37
CA GLU A 26 -9.12 -2.16 -16.99
C GLU A 26 -9.21 -2.62 -15.52
N LEU A 27 -9.64 -1.74 -14.62
CA LEU A 27 -9.85 -2.09 -13.21
C LEU A 27 -11.08 -2.97 -13.03
N ASP A 28 -12.14 -2.72 -13.83
CA ASP A 28 -13.33 -3.56 -13.81
C ASP A 28 -13.03 -4.99 -14.22
N ALA A 29 -12.26 -5.18 -15.27
CA ALA A 29 -11.91 -6.50 -15.77
C ALA A 29 -11.15 -7.33 -14.72
N ASP A 30 -10.41 -6.69 -13.82
CA ASP A 30 -9.69 -7.38 -12.74
C ASP A 30 -10.53 -7.57 -11.48
N ALA A 31 -11.25 -6.54 -11.06
CA ALA A 31 -12.01 -6.56 -9.81
C ALA A 31 -13.37 -7.26 -9.92
N PHE A 32 -14.07 -7.14 -11.06
CA PHE A 32 -15.41 -7.70 -11.25
C PHE A 32 -15.37 -8.91 -12.18
N ARG A 33 -15.45 -10.10 -11.61
CA ARG A 33 -15.39 -11.37 -12.34
C ARG A 33 -16.76 -12.03 -12.42
N PRO A 34 -17.00 -12.92 -13.42
CA PRO A 34 -18.17 -13.78 -13.39
C PRO A 34 -18.24 -14.58 -12.09
N ASP A 35 -19.42 -14.70 -11.50
CA ASP A 35 -19.62 -15.52 -10.32
C ASP A 35 -19.63 -17.00 -10.76
N PRO A 36 -18.70 -17.85 -10.28
CA PRO A 36 -18.63 -19.25 -10.67
C PRO A 36 -19.76 -20.10 -10.07
N PHE A 37 -20.48 -19.58 -9.06
CA PHE A 37 -21.56 -20.31 -8.38
C PHE A 37 -22.94 -19.89 -8.86
N TRP A 38 -23.05 -18.68 -9.44
CA TRP A 38 -24.33 -18.14 -9.93
C TRP A 38 -24.18 -17.60 -11.35
N PRO A 39 -24.46 -18.41 -12.37
CA PRO A 39 -24.41 -18.00 -13.78
C PRO A 39 -25.21 -16.72 -14.04
N GLY A 40 -24.60 -15.79 -14.78
CA GLY A 40 -25.21 -14.49 -15.09
C GLY A 40 -25.03 -13.41 -14.01
N HIS A 41 -24.46 -13.77 -12.87
CA HIS A 41 -24.07 -12.81 -11.83
C HIS A 41 -22.57 -12.53 -11.86
N ARG A 42 -22.19 -11.49 -11.13
CA ARG A 42 -20.79 -11.11 -10.95
C ARG A 42 -20.41 -11.15 -9.49
N MET A 43 -19.14 -11.39 -9.22
CA MET A 43 -18.52 -11.23 -7.92
C MET A 43 -17.49 -10.08 -7.98
N TYR A 44 -17.33 -9.41 -6.86
CA TYR A 44 -16.32 -8.38 -6.64
C TYR A 44 -15.19 -8.94 -5.79
N ARG A 45 -13.97 -8.88 -6.30
CA ARG A 45 -12.75 -9.20 -5.59
C ARG A 45 -12.38 -8.01 -4.72
N THR A 46 -12.36 -8.21 -3.39
CA THR A 46 -12.13 -7.09 -2.46
C THR A 46 -10.67 -6.74 -2.31
N GLY A 47 -9.77 -7.67 -2.63
CA GLY A 47 -8.36 -7.61 -2.29
C GLY A 47 -8.07 -7.86 -0.81
N ASP A 48 -9.10 -8.07 0.01
CA ASP A 48 -8.94 -8.44 1.41
C ASP A 48 -8.69 -9.95 1.55
N GLN A 49 -7.82 -10.33 2.48
CA GLN A 49 -7.57 -11.72 2.86
C GLN A 49 -8.22 -12.04 4.19
N GLY A 50 -8.77 -13.25 4.30
CA GLY A 50 -9.35 -13.73 5.53
C GLY A 50 -9.66 -15.22 5.47
N TRP A 51 -10.15 -15.76 6.57
CA TRP A 51 -10.65 -17.13 6.66
C TRP A 51 -11.96 -17.16 7.42
N LEU A 52 -12.78 -18.16 7.11
CA LEU A 52 -14.01 -18.40 7.84
C LEU A 52 -13.71 -19.32 9.02
N GLY A 53 -13.95 -18.84 10.24
CA GLY A 53 -13.77 -19.61 11.47
C GLY A 53 -14.86 -20.68 11.64
N ALA A 54 -14.60 -21.69 12.47
CA ALA A 54 -15.58 -22.71 12.82
C ALA A 54 -16.81 -22.13 13.58
N ASP A 55 -16.66 -20.95 14.14
CA ASP A 55 -17.72 -20.14 14.76
C ASP A 55 -18.63 -19.42 13.75
N GLY A 56 -18.34 -19.55 12.47
CA GLY A 56 -19.07 -18.89 11.39
C GLY A 56 -18.67 -17.43 11.15
N ASN A 57 -17.67 -16.91 11.88
CA ASN A 57 -17.17 -15.55 11.70
C ASN A 57 -16.08 -15.48 10.64
N LEU A 58 -16.08 -14.37 9.87
CA LEU A 58 -15.00 -14.04 8.95
C LEU A 58 -13.87 -13.32 9.72
N HIS A 59 -12.71 -13.94 9.75
CA HIS A 59 -11.51 -13.39 10.36
C HIS A 59 -10.68 -12.70 9.28
N PHE A 60 -10.48 -11.39 9.44
CA PHE A 60 -9.67 -10.58 8.53
C PHE A 60 -8.18 -10.74 8.85
N GLN A 61 -7.36 -10.99 7.81
CA GLN A 61 -5.90 -11.14 7.93
C GLN A 61 -5.13 -9.92 7.43
N GLY A 62 -5.68 -9.22 6.42
CA GLY A 62 -4.99 -8.11 5.78
C GLY A 62 -5.43 -7.94 4.33
N ARG A 63 -4.60 -7.27 3.53
CA ARG A 63 -4.87 -7.04 2.11
C ARG A 63 -3.80 -7.68 1.21
N LEU A 64 -4.26 -8.11 0.02
CA LEU A 64 -3.39 -8.63 -1.04
C LEU A 64 -2.58 -7.53 -1.74
N ASP A 65 -3.18 -6.35 -1.86
CA ASP A 65 -2.68 -5.23 -2.67
C ASP A 65 -1.89 -4.19 -1.86
N ARG A 66 -1.58 -4.49 -0.61
CA ARG A 66 -0.83 -3.58 0.29
C ARG A 66 -1.46 -2.21 0.50
N GLN A 67 -2.75 -2.06 0.18
CA GLN A 67 -3.52 -0.88 0.57
C GLN A 67 -3.61 -0.77 2.09
N ILE A 68 -3.53 0.45 2.58
CA ILE A 68 -3.66 0.76 4.01
C ILE A 68 -4.76 1.79 4.25
N LYS A 69 -5.26 1.84 5.48
CA LYS A 69 -6.07 2.96 5.97
C LYS A 69 -5.21 3.79 6.91
N LEU A 70 -4.93 5.03 6.53
CA LEU A 70 -4.15 5.95 7.35
C LEU A 70 -4.97 7.23 7.58
N ARG A 71 -5.30 7.52 8.83
CA ARG A 71 -6.06 8.72 9.24
C ARG A 71 -7.37 8.92 8.46
N GLY A 72 -8.07 7.81 8.13
CA GLY A 72 -9.31 7.81 7.37
C GLY A 72 -9.15 7.82 5.84
N TYR A 73 -7.93 7.99 5.33
CA TYR A 73 -7.63 7.89 3.90
C TYR A 73 -7.28 6.48 3.50
N ARG A 74 -7.73 6.06 2.31
CA ARG A 74 -7.31 4.83 1.65
C ARG A 74 -6.06 5.14 0.84
N VAL A 75 -4.94 4.51 1.16
CA VAL A 75 -3.62 4.78 0.56
C VAL A 75 -3.10 3.52 -0.11
N GLU A 76 -2.72 3.67 -1.37
CA GLU A 76 -2.03 2.65 -2.17
C GLU A 76 -0.52 2.83 -1.98
N LEU A 77 0.13 1.96 -1.21
CA LEU A 77 1.59 2.06 -1.02
C LEU A 77 2.36 1.90 -2.34
N GLY A 78 1.82 1.09 -3.27
CA GLY A 78 2.40 0.91 -4.60
C GLY A 78 2.41 2.18 -5.46
N GLU A 79 1.46 3.10 -5.27
CA GLU A 79 1.46 4.39 -5.98
C GLU A 79 2.62 5.27 -5.52
N ILE A 80 2.93 5.24 -4.23
CA ILE A 80 4.08 5.96 -3.68
C ILE A 80 5.39 5.35 -4.20
N GLU A 81 5.48 4.01 -4.26
CA GLU A 81 6.63 3.31 -4.83
C GLU A 81 6.84 3.67 -6.31
N ALA A 82 5.76 3.66 -7.09
CA ALA A 82 5.82 4.05 -8.50
C ALA A 82 6.27 5.51 -8.68
N ALA A 83 5.80 6.42 -7.83
CA ALA A 83 6.21 7.82 -7.85
C ALA A 83 7.69 8.01 -7.46
N LEU A 84 8.22 7.19 -6.54
CA LEU A 84 9.65 7.17 -6.19
C LEU A 84 10.50 6.60 -7.33
N LEU A 85 10.08 5.48 -7.93
CA LEU A 85 10.78 4.85 -9.05
C LEU A 85 10.83 5.73 -10.30
N ALA A 86 9.90 6.68 -10.43
CA ALA A 86 9.89 7.66 -11.52
C ALA A 86 10.90 8.82 -11.31
N GLN A 87 11.63 8.85 -10.19
CA GLN A 87 12.67 9.84 -9.93
C GLN A 87 14.02 9.38 -10.49
N ASP A 88 14.78 10.33 -11.02
CA ASP A 88 16.13 10.06 -11.54
C ASP A 88 17.05 9.49 -10.47
N GLY A 89 17.74 8.42 -10.80
CA GLY A 89 18.71 7.77 -9.92
C GLY A 89 18.14 6.79 -8.90
N ILE A 90 16.80 6.61 -8.84
CA ILE A 90 16.16 5.60 -7.99
C ILE A 90 15.98 4.30 -8.78
N ARG A 91 16.54 3.20 -8.26
CA ARG A 91 16.50 1.87 -8.88
C ARG A 91 15.48 0.95 -8.26
N GLN A 92 15.27 1.08 -6.93
CA GLN A 92 14.30 0.29 -6.18
C GLN A 92 13.61 1.21 -5.16
N ALA A 93 12.36 0.91 -4.85
CA ALA A 93 11.60 1.59 -3.81
C ALA A 93 10.75 0.59 -3.05
N ALA A 94 10.70 0.74 -1.75
CA ALA A 94 9.82 0.01 -0.84
C ALA A 94 9.15 0.99 0.11
N VAL A 95 7.86 0.83 0.33
CA VAL A 95 7.09 1.71 1.22
C VAL A 95 6.29 0.84 2.18
N LYS A 96 6.34 1.16 3.48
CA LYS A 96 5.55 0.48 4.52
C LYS A 96 4.84 1.48 5.42
N LEU A 97 3.73 1.04 6.00
CA LEU A 97 3.20 1.65 7.21
C LEU A 97 4.03 1.15 8.39
N VAL A 98 4.58 2.06 9.15
CA VAL A 98 5.40 1.76 10.33
C VAL A 98 4.86 2.51 11.53
N GLU A 99 5.19 2.03 12.72
CA GLU A 99 4.90 2.73 13.96
C GLU A 99 6.17 3.45 14.43
N LEU A 100 6.07 4.77 14.56
CA LEU A 100 7.13 5.63 15.08
C LEU A 100 6.51 6.55 16.14
N ASP A 101 7.08 6.55 17.35
CA ASP A 101 6.59 7.35 18.47
C ASP A 101 5.07 7.18 18.70
N GLU A 102 4.61 5.93 18.73
CA GLU A 102 3.19 5.55 18.90
C GLU A 102 2.25 6.07 17.78
N LYS A 103 2.80 6.51 16.65
CA LYS A 103 2.04 6.99 15.50
C LYS A 103 2.28 6.11 14.28
N GLN A 104 1.21 5.77 13.60
CA GLN A 104 1.31 5.15 12.29
C GLN A 104 1.68 6.18 11.24
N VAL A 105 2.78 5.93 10.51
CA VAL A 105 3.30 6.78 9.46
C VAL A 105 3.73 5.95 8.25
N ILE A 106 3.67 6.56 7.08
CA ILE A 106 4.27 5.98 5.87
C ILE A 106 5.77 6.24 5.91
N TYR A 107 6.57 5.21 5.66
CA TYR A 107 8.01 5.32 5.54
C TYR A 107 8.49 4.65 4.26
N ALA A 108 9.50 5.23 3.62
CA ALA A 108 10.05 4.77 2.36
C ALA A 108 11.52 4.38 2.49
N TRP A 109 11.92 3.33 1.78
CA TRP A 109 13.30 2.92 1.56
C TRP A 109 13.55 2.93 0.06
N VAL A 110 14.63 3.52 -0.38
CA VAL A 110 14.99 3.59 -1.80
C VAL A 110 16.43 3.12 -2.02
N ALA A 111 16.66 2.39 -3.11
CA ALA A 111 17.99 2.13 -3.60
C ALA A 111 18.34 3.15 -4.68
N GLY A 112 19.40 3.92 -4.45
CA GLY A 112 19.80 5.01 -5.34
C GLY A 112 21.16 5.58 -5.01
N ASP A 113 21.40 6.80 -5.48
CA ASP A 113 22.59 7.57 -5.11
C ASP A 113 22.40 8.14 -3.70
N GLU A 114 23.25 7.69 -2.77
CA GLU A 114 23.24 8.10 -1.36
C GLU A 114 23.50 9.61 -1.18
N ASN A 115 24.04 10.28 -2.19
CA ASN A 115 24.20 11.73 -2.17
C ASN A 115 22.91 12.49 -2.49
N THR A 116 21.85 11.80 -2.90
CA THR A 116 20.54 12.42 -3.15
C THR A 116 19.90 12.82 -1.81
N PRO A 117 19.62 14.10 -1.56
CA PRO A 117 18.99 14.50 -0.30
C PRO A 117 17.56 13.92 -0.20
N PRO A 118 17.18 13.25 0.91
CA PRO A 118 15.81 12.77 1.11
C PRO A 118 14.74 13.86 0.98
N ALA A 119 15.07 15.09 1.38
CA ALA A 119 14.19 16.25 1.24
C ALA A 119 13.83 16.52 -0.24
N LYS A 120 14.79 16.41 -1.15
CA LYS A 120 14.55 16.58 -2.60
C LYS A 120 13.54 15.55 -3.12
N LEU A 121 13.69 14.28 -2.74
CA LEU A 121 12.76 13.22 -3.13
C LEU A 121 11.34 13.50 -2.59
N ARG A 122 11.26 13.96 -1.35
CA ARG A 122 9.98 14.32 -0.74
C ARG A 122 9.30 15.50 -1.44
N ASP A 123 10.05 16.54 -1.80
CA ASP A 123 9.52 17.69 -2.55
C ASP A 123 8.99 17.26 -3.93
N GLN A 124 9.70 16.36 -4.59
CA GLN A 124 9.29 15.80 -5.87
C GLN A 124 8.02 14.93 -5.73
N LEU A 125 7.88 14.17 -4.65
CA LEU A 125 6.65 13.44 -4.33
C LEU A 125 5.49 14.40 -4.05
N ALA A 126 5.72 15.49 -3.30
CA ALA A 126 4.69 16.49 -2.98
C ALA A 126 4.11 17.20 -4.21
N ALA A 127 4.86 17.24 -5.33
CA ALA A 127 4.36 17.76 -6.59
C ALA A 127 3.39 16.79 -7.31
N ARG A 128 3.33 15.52 -6.90
CA ARG A 128 2.58 14.46 -7.59
C ARG A 128 1.53 13.78 -6.72
N LEU A 129 1.78 13.70 -5.42
CA LEU A 129 0.95 12.97 -4.47
C LEU A 129 0.33 13.93 -3.44
N PRO A 130 -0.88 13.63 -2.95
CA PRO A 130 -1.48 14.39 -1.87
C PRO A 130 -0.70 14.25 -0.56
N ASP A 131 -0.79 15.24 0.31
CA ASP A 131 -0.03 15.34 1.57
C ASP A 131 -0.14 14.08 2.47
N TYR A 132 -1.31 13.45 2.52
CA TYR A 132 -1.54 12.26 3.35
C TYR A 132 -0.82 11.00 2.84
N MET A 133 -0.30 11.02 1.60
CA MET A 133 0.50 9.94 1.00
C MET A 133 2.00 10.18 1.13
N LEU A 134 2.43 11.34 1.58
CA LEU A 134 3.85 11.66 1.68
C LEU A 134 4.50 10.88 2.83
N PRO A 135 5.65 10.20 2.57
CA PRO A 135 6.40 9.51 3.60
C PRO A 135 6.87 10.48 4.69
N ALA A 136 6.78 10.05 5.94
CA ALA A 136 7.34 10.78 7.09
C ALA A 136 8.86 10.78 7.08
N GLY A 137 9.48 9.73 6.49
CA GLY A 137 10.91 9.62 6.28
C GLY A 137 11.23 8.80 5.04
N ILE A 138 12.42 9.04 4.47
CA ILE A 138 12.96 8.31 3.32
C ILE A 138 14.39 7.93 3.65
N SER A 139 14.69 6.62 3.70
CA SER A 139 16.05 6.09 3.80
C SER A 139 16.59 5.78 2.41
N ILE A 140 17.83 6.15 2.17
CA ILE A 140 18.52 5.89 0.90
C ILE A 140 19.69 4.97 1.18
N SER A 141 19.83 3.93 0.35
CA SER A 141 20.93 2.98 0.41
C SER A 141 21.36 2.56 -1.01
N PRO A 142 22.55 1.98 -1.16
CA PRO A 142 22.97 1.45 -2.47
C PRO A 142 22.04 0.36 -2.99
N GLU A 143 21.54 -0.51 -2.10
CA GLU A 143 20.68 -1.64 -2.42
C GLU A 143 19.64 -1.86 -1.32
N LEU A 144 18.48 -2.41 -1.67
CA LEU A 144 17.49 -2.90 -0.71
C LEU A 144 17.63 -4.41 -0.54
N PRO A 145 17.29 -4.96 0.65
CA PRO A 145 17.28 -6.39 0.87
C PRO A 145 16.32 -7.08 -0.09
N THR A 146 16.76 -8.19 -0.67
CA THR A 146 15.99 -8.99 -1.62
C THR A 146 15.89 -10.44 -1.17
N SER A 147 14.76 -11.06 -1.46
CA SER A 147 14.54 -12.50 -1.28
C SER A 147 15.36 -13.32 -2.29
N LEU A 148 15.40 -14.64 -2.10
CA LEU A 148 16.05 -15.57 -3.04
C LEU A 148 15.49 -15.50 -4.48
N THR A 149 14.29 -14.98 -4.64
CA THR A 149 13.64 -14.79 -5.95
C THR A 149 13.93 -13.42 -6.57
N GLY A 150 14.77 -12.59 -5.95
CA GLY A 150 15.12 -11.25 -6.43
C GLY A 150 14.06 -10.15 -6.18
N LYS A 151 13.00 -10.47 -5.43
CA LYS A 151 12.01 -9.46 -5.01
C LYS A 151 12.46 -8.79 -3.72
N ILE A 152 12.07 -7.52 -3.51
CA ILE A 152 12.35 -6.81 -2.26
C ILE A 152 11.78 -7.61 -1.09
N ASP A 153 12.62 -7.83 -0.08
CA ASP A 153 12.23 -8.44 1.19
C ASP A 153 11.82 -7.35 2.17
N TYR A 154 10.51 -7.17 2.31
CA TYR A 154 9.94 -6.12 3.17
C TYR A 154 10.15 -6.37 4.66
N ASP A 155 10.41 -7.62 5.07
CA ASP A 155 10.62 -7.96 6.48
C ASP A 155 12.08 -7.76 6.89
N ALA A 156 12.98 -7.80 5.92
CA ALA A 156 14.41 -7.53 6.12
C ALA A 156 14.79 -6.05 5.95
N LEU A 157 13.83 -5.16 5.67
CA LEU A 157 14.11 -3.71 5.57
C LEU A 157 14.65 -3.17 6.91
N PRO A 158 15.65 -2.26 6.88
CA PRO A 158 16.19 -1.64 8.08
C PRO A 158 15.12 -0.92 8.90
N GLN A 159 15.34 -0.83 10.20
CA GLN A 159 14.47 -0.04 11.06
C GLN A 159 14.41 1.41 10.55
N PRO A 160 13.21 2.03 10.52
CA PRO A 160 13.07 3.41 10.10
C PRO A 160 13.80 4.33 11.09
N GLU A 161 14.69 5.17 10.57
CA GLU A 161 15.34 6.21 11.35
C GLU A 161 14.61 7.54 11.15
N LEU A 162 14.11 8.12 12.22
CA LEU A 162 13.66 9.52 12.19
C LEU A 162 14.90 10.40 12.00
N LEU A 163 15.12 10.87 10.78
CA LEU A 163 16.06 11.95 10.56
C LEU A 163 15.59 13.14 11.40
N ALA A 164 16.41 13.59 12.34
CA ALA A 164 16.13 14.66 13.30
C ALA A 164 15.68 16.00 12.67
N SER A 165 15.66 16.11 11.34
CA SER A 165 15.26 17.28 10.56
C SER A 165 13.88 17.18 9.90
N ALA A 166 13.13 16.08 10.04
CA ALA A 166 11.86 15.90 9.34
C ALA A 166 10.62 16.28 10.17
N LEU A 167 10.77 16.70 11.40
CA LEU A 167 9.70 17.31 12.19
C LEU A 167 9.53 18.81 11.82
N ILE A 168 9.19 19.10 10.57
CA ILE A 168 8.65 20.42 10.24
C ILE A 168 7.17 20.37 10.64
N THR A 169 6.93 20.72 11.89
CA THR A 169 5.62 21.14 12.39
C THR A 169 5.19 22.34 11.55
N ARG A 170 4.25 22.13 10.62
CA ARG A 170 3.57 23.25 9.97
C ARG A 170 2.80 24.02 11.06
N PRO A 171 3.00 25.33 11.25
CA PRO A 171 2.17 26.08 12.17
C PRO A 171 0.72 26.00 11.70
N ALA A 172 -0.17 25.73 12.63
CA ALA A 172 -1.62 25.79 12.40
C ALA A 172 -1.94 27.15 11.77
N GLN A 173 -2.38 27.16 10.52
CA GLN A 173 -3.00 28.36 9.95
C GLN A 173 -4.33 28.53 10.63
N GLY A 174 -4.38 29.48 11.56
CA GLY A 174 -5.58 29.94 12.18
C GLY A 174 -6.44 30.73 11.19
N ARG A 175 -7.74 30.48 11.30
CA ARG A 175 -8.94 31.22 10.90
C ARG A 175 -9.18 31.37 9.39
#